data_bb353d6d6a831e73c0664b8e3c08390c
#
_entry.id   bb353d6d6a831e73c0664b8e3c08390c
#
_cell.length_a   1.000
_cell.length_b   1.000
_cell.length_c   1.000
_cell.angle_alpha   90.00
_cell.angle_beta   90.00
_cell.angle_gamma   90.00
#
_symmetry.space_group_name_H-M   'P 1'
#
loop_
_entity.id
_entity.type
_entity.pdbx_description
1 polymer ?
#
loop_
_entity_poly.entity_id
_entity_poly.type
_entity_poly.pdbx_seq_one_letter_code
_entity_poly.pdbx_strand_id
1 'polypeptide(L)'
;VCSSDLQPGDTVMGMDLSAGGHLTHGAPVSFSGKTYNFVSYNVDKESELLDYDAILAQAKEVRPKLIVAGASAYSRIIDFAKFREIADAVGAYLMVDMAHIAGLVASGHHPSPVPYAHVTTTTTHKTLRGPRGGLILTDDEDIAKKLNSAVFPGLQGGPLEHVIAAKAVALKEALDPDRKSVV
;
A
#
# COMPACT_ATOMS: atom_id res chain seq x y z
N VAL A 1 8.37 -4.64 -0.06
CA VAL A 1 8.42 -4.47 1.42
C VAL A 1 8.48 -5.83 2.10
N CYS A 2 7.50 -6.72 1.85
CA CYS A 2 7.51 -8.03 2.51
C CYS A 2 8.85 -8.77 2.36
N SER A 3 9.45 -8.74 1.17
CA SER A 3 10.73 -9.42 0.90
C SER A 3 11.97 -8.72 1.47
N SER A 4 11.86 -7.49 1.97
CA SER A 4 12.99 -6.75 2.54
C SER A 4 13.14 -6.93 4.05
N ASP A 5 12.03 -7.05 4.79
CA ASP A 5 12.03 -7.03 6.25
C ASP A 5 11.25 -8.17 6.91
N LEU A 6 10.47 -8.93 6.14
CA LEU A 6 9.68 -10.06 6.64
C LEU A 6 10.30 -11.40 6.23
N GLN A 7 10.11 -12.39 7.11
CA GLN A 7 10.41 -13.79 6.82
C GLN A 7 9.12 -14.57 6.54
N PRO A 8 9.17 -15.67 5.76
CA PRO A 8 8.03 -16.55 5.60
C PRO A 8 7.43 -16.96 6.96
N GLY A 9 6.11 -16.88 7.08
CA GLY A 9 5.38 -17.16 8.32
C GLY A 9 5.19 -15.96 9.25
N ASP A 10 5.83 -14.83 8.99
CA ASP A 10 5.59 -13.61 9.78
C ASP A 10 4.14 -13.15 9.66
N THR A 11 3.61 -12.61 10.77
CA THR A 11 2.22 -12.12 10.81
C THR A 11 2.10 -10.76 10.15
N VAL A 12 1.14 -10.64 9.24
CA VAL A 12 0.79 -9.42 8.52
C VAL A 12 -0.70 -9.15 8.68
N MET A 13 -1.10 -7.91 8.91
CA MET A 13 -2.50 -7.50 8.86
C MET A 13 -2.80 -6.80 7.56
N GLY A 14 -3.96 -7.09 6.96
CA GLY A 14 -4.44 -6.44 5.74
C GLY A 14 -5.97 -6.43 5.68
N MET A 15 -6.53 -5.58 4.83
CA MET A 15 -7.98 -5.51 4.65
C MET A 15 -8.49 -6.78 3.98
N ASP A 16 -9.58 -7.33 4.50
CA ASP A 16 -10.22 -8.52 3.93
C ASP A 16 -10.67 -8.27 2.49
N LEU A 17 -10.52 -9.28 1.65
CA LEU A 17 -10.91 -9.19 0.24
C LEU A 17 -12.40 -8.90 0.07
N SER A 18 -13.24 -9.50 0.93
CA SER A 18 -14.70 -9.29 0.92
C SER A 18 -15.12 -7.89 1.36
N ALA A 19 -14.27 -7.20 2.12
CA ALA A 19 -14.46 -5.82 2.55
C ALA A 19 -13.88 -4.77 1.59
N GLY A 20 -13.32 -5.19 0.47
CA GLY A 20 -12.72 -4.33 -0.53
C GLY A 20 -11.19 -4.34 -0.58
N GLY A 21 -10.53 -5.21 0.18
CA GLY A 21 -9.08 -5.40 0.15
C GLY A 21 -8.59 -5.89 -1.22
N HIS A 22 -7.28 -5.81 -1.44
CA HIS A 22 -6.67 -6.32 -2.66
C HIS A 22 -6.31 -7.80 -2.53
N LEU A 23 -6.40 -8.55 -3.64
CA LEU A 23 -6.07 -9.98 -3.69
C LEU A 23 -4.67 -10.28 -3.14
N THR A 24 -3.69 -9.43 -3.42
CA THR A 24 -2.31 -9.60 -2.94
C THR A 24 -2.10 -9.17 -1.48
N HIS A 25 -3.12 -8.68 -0.80
CA HIS A 25 -3.08 -8.36 0.62
C HIS A 25 -3.54 -9.55 1.48
N GLY A 26 -3.06 -10.76 1.16
CA GLY A 26 -3.23 -11.93 1.99
C GLY A 26 -4.29 -12.92 1.55
N ALA A 27 -4.90 -12.78 0.38
CA ALA A 27 -5.81 -13.80 -0.10
C ALA A 27 -5.10 -15.16 -0.22
N PRO A 28 -5.72 -16.29 0.21
CA PRO A 28 -5.05 -17.61 0.28
C PRO A 28 -4.47 -18.11 -1.04
N VAL A 29 -5.01 -17.64 -2.17
CA VAL A 29 -4.54 -18.00 -3.51
C VAL A 29 -3.32 -17.20 -3.96
N SER A 30 -3.05 -16.05 -3.33
CA SER A 30 -1.94 -15.19 -3.69
C SER A 30 -0.62 -15.67 -3.09
N PHE A 31 0.50 -15.21 -3.68
CA PHE A 31 1.84 -15.44 -3.13
C PHE A 31 1.94 -14.99 -1.66
N SER A 32 1.44 -13.79 -1.34
CA SER A 32 1.49 -13.22 0.00
C SER A 32 0.73 -14.07 1.02
N GLY A 33 -0.48 -14.53 0.68
CA GLY A 33 -1.27 -15.39 1.56
C GLY A 33 -0.70 -16.79 1.76
N LYS A 34 0.14 -17.28 0.82
CA LYS A 34 0.84 -18.56 0.96
C LYS A 34 2.13 -18.46 1.74
N THR A 35 2.77 -17.28 1.76
CA THR A 35 4.11 -17.07 2.33
C THR A 35 4.03 -16.55 3.75
N TYR A 36 3.07 -15.68 4.05
CA TYR A 36 2.94 -15.00 5.34
C TYR A 36 1.66 -15.42 6.05
N ASN A 37 1.66 -15.25 7.37
CA ASN A 37 0.45 -15.45 8.18
C ASN A 37 -0.38 -14.17 8.15
N PHE A 38 -1.33 -14.09 7.20
CA PHE A 38 -2.22 -12.94 7.09
C PHE A 38 -3.42 -13.03 8.03
N VAL A 39 -3.64 -11.96 8.79
CA VAL A 39 -4.83 -11.73 9.62
C VAL A 39 -5.60 -10.56 9.02
N SER A 40 -6.84 -10.80 8.61
CA SER A 40 -7.66 -9.79 7.95
C SER A 40 -8.36 -8.89 8.96
N TYR A 41 -8.37 -7.58 8.70
CA TYR A 41 -9.32 -6.66 9.33
C TYR A 41 -10.46 -6.32 8.36
N ASN A 42 -11.61 -5.97 8.91
CA ASN A 42 -12.82 -5.71 8.14
C ASN A 42 -13.34 -4.29 8.40
N VAL A 43 -14.35 -3.90 7.62
CA VAL A 43 -15.22 -2.77 7.94
C VAL A 43 -16.26 -3.18 8.97
N ASP A 44 -16.76 -2.23 9.73
CA ASP A 44 -17.94 -2.45 10.56
C ASP A 44 -19.16 -2.77 9.69
N LYS A 45 -19.95 -3.75 10.11
CA LYS A 45 -21.04 -4.31 9.30
C LYS A 45 -22.23 -3.38 9.11
N GLU A 46 -22.45 -2.45 10.04
CA GLU A 46 -23.60 -1.54 10.01
C GLU A 46 -23.24 -0.25 9.29
N SER A 47 -22.10 0.34 9.64
CA SER A 47 -21.64 1.61 9.06
C SER A 47 -20.88 1.47 7.75
N GLU A 48 -20.36 0.28 7.46
CA GLU A 48 -19.45 -0.01 6.35
C GLU A 48 -18.16 0.83 6.37
N LEU A 49 -17.78 1.32 7.55
CA LEU A 49 -16.58 2.11 7.78
C LEU A 49 -15.48 1.28 8.45
N LEU A 50 -14.23 1.72 8.27
CA LEU A 50 -13.11 1.20 9.04
C LEU A 50 -13.24 1.61 10.50
N ASP A 51 -13.31 0.62 11.40
CA ASP A 51 -13.26 0.83 12.85
C ASP A 51 -11.81 0.75 13.32
N TYR A 52 -11.17 1.90 13.48
CA TYR A 52 -9.76 1.98 13.86
C TYR A 52 -9.50 1.48 15.29
N ASP A 53 -10.48 1.56 16.20
CA ASP A 53 -10.34 1.04 17.56
C ASP A 53 -10.38 -0.49 17.56
N ALA A 54 -11.25 -1.10 16.77
CA ALA A 54 -11.28 -2.53 16.56
C ALA A 54 -10.00 -3.05 15.88
N ILE A 55 -9.49 -2.32 14.88
CA ILE A 55 -8.23 -2.64 14.20
C ILE A 55 -7.06 -2.55 15.19
N LEU A 56 -7.01 -1.54 16.06
CA LEU A 56 -5.99 -1.41 17.10
C LEU A 56 -6.06 -2.58 18.10
N ALA A 57 -7.27 -2.93 18.54
CA ALA A 57 -7.46 -4.05 19.47
C ALA A 57 -6.93 -5.36 18.84
N GLN A 58 -7.30 -5.64 17.61
CA GLN A 58 -6.82 -6.80 16.85
C GLN A 58 -5.30 -6.77 16.65
N ALA A 59 -4.72 -5.61 16.30
CA ALA A 59 -3.28 -5.47 16.14
C ALA A 59 -2.51 -5.76 17.45
N LYS A 60 -3.04 -5.34 18.60
CA LYS A 60 -2.46 -5.64 19.91
C LYS A 60 -2.48 -7.14 20.25
N GLU A 61 -3.52 -7.84 19.82
CA GLU A 61 -3.67 -9.29 20.00
C GLU A 61 -2.69 -10.07 19.14
N VAL A 62 -2.68 -9.78 17.82
CA VAL A 62 -1.93 -10.60 16.85
C VAL A 62 -0.47 -10.17 16.66
N ARG A 63 -0.11 -8.95 17.12
CA ARG A 63 1.26 -8.41 17.05
C ARG A 63 1.89 -8.55 15.65
N PRO A 64 1.30 -7.98 14.61
CA PRO A 64 1.83 -8.11 13.26
C PRO A 64 3.17 -7.39 13.13
N LYS A 65 4.03 -7.87 12.24
CA LYS A 65 5.25 -7.13 11.83
C LYS A 65 4.96 -6.05 10.78
N LEU A 66 3.89 -6.24 10.02
CA LEU A 66 3.46 -5.32 8.97
C LEU A 66 1.95 -5.15 9.00
N ILE A 67 1.50 -3.90 8.90
CA ILE A 67 0.11 -3.55 8.63
C ILE A 67 0.05 -3.00 7.21
N VAL A 68 -0.81 -3.58 6.37
CA VAL A 68 -1.07 -3.12 5.00
C VAL A 68 -2.38 -2.37 5.01
N ALA A 69 -2.35 -1.08 4.74
CA ALA A 69 -3.51 -0.25 4.51
C ALA A 69 -3.69 0.04 3.01
N GLY A 70 -4.90 0.40 2.63
CA GLY A 70 -5.27 0.60 1.23
C GLY A 70 -6.22 -0.50 0.75
N ALA A 71 -6.98 -0.19 -0.27
CA ALA A 71 -8.06 -1.04 -0.75
C ALA A 71 -8.22 -0.95 -2.26
N SER A 72 -8.85 -1.98 -2.85
CA SER A 72 -9.27 -1.97 -4.26
C SER A 72 -10.67 -1.41 -4.43
N ALA A 73 -11.54 -1.60 -3.45
CA ALA A 73 -12.97 -1.29 -3.54
C ALA A 73 -13.51 -0.75 -2.21
N TYR A 74 -12.92 0.34 -1.71
CA TYR A 74 -13.39 1.08 -0.55
C TYR A 74 -13.54 2.55 -0.92
N SER A 75 -14.77 3.06 -0.90
CA SER A 75 -15.13 4.38 -1.44
C SER A 75 -15.05 5.51 -0.42
N ARG A 76 -14.61 5.24 0.80
CA ARG A 76 -14.50 6.23 1.87
C ARG A 76 -13.06 6.69 2.04
N ILE A 77 -12.90 7.82 2.73
CA ILE A 77 -11.57 8.32 3.11
C ILE A 77 -10.92 7.32 4.08
N ILE A 78 -9.65 7.02 3.82
CA ILE A 78 -8.81 6.23 4.71
C ILE A 78 -7.95 7.20 5.53
N ASP A 79 -8.02 7.08 6.85
CA ASP A 79 -7.19 7.87 7.77
C ASP A 79 -5.84 7.16 7.98
N PHE A 80 -4.84 7.59 7.23
CA PHE A 80 -3.49 7.02 7.30
C PHE A 80 -2.76 7.40 8.59
N ALA A 81 -3.10 8.55 9.22
CA ALA A 81 -2.54 8.93 10.51
C ALA A 81 -2.94 7.93 11.60
N LYS A 82 -4.21 7.54 11.63
CA LYS A 82 -4.68 6.50 12.57
C LYS A 82 -4.03 5.14 12.31
N PHE A 83 -3.85 4.74 11.06
CA PHE A 83 -3.09 3.52 10.75
C PHE A 83 -1.64 3.60 11.23
N ARG A 84 -1.01 4.78 11.15
CA ARG A 84 0.33 4.99 11.69
C ARG A 84 0.36 4.86 13.21
N GLU A 85 -0.58 5.46 13.92
CA GLU A 85 -0.72 5.32 15.37
C GLU A 85 -0.89 3.85 15.78
N ILE A 86 -1.70 3.08 15.05
CA ILE A 86 -1.90 1.64 15.28
C ILE A 86 -0.58 0.88 15.08
N ALA A 87 0.12 1.15 13.98
CA ALA A 87 1.38 0.49 13.68
C ALA A 87 2.44 0.77 14.76
N ASP A 88 2.58 2.03 15.17
CA ASP A 88 3.51 2.44 16.22
C ASP A 88 3.16 1.80 17.57
N ALA A 89 1.87 1.68 17.91
CA ALA A 89 1.41 1.08 19.16
C ALA A 89 1.79 -0.41 19.32
N VAL A 90 2.06 -1.10 18.21
CA VAL A 90 2.43 -2.53 18.22
C VAL A 90 3.85 -2.79 17.70
N GLY A 91 4.58 -1.74 17.30
CA GLY A 91 5.93 -1.84 16.73
C GLY A 91 5.96 -2.46 15.34
N ALA A 92 4.90 -2.29 14.55
CA ALA A 92 4.79 -2.80 13.19
C ALA A 92 5.22 -1.76 12.16
N TYR A 93 5.67 -2.21 11.00
CA TYR A 93 5.74 -1.34 9.82
C TYR A 93 4.34 -1.03 9.29
N LEU A 94 4.15 0.18 8.78
CA LEU A 94 2.96 0.54 7.99
C LEU A 94 3.35 0.61 6.52
N MET A 95 2.72 -0.21 5.70
CA MET A 95 2.73 -0.10 4.24
C MET A 95 1.36 0.36 3.77
N VAL A 96 1.34 1.36 2.90
CA VAL A 96 0.09 1.79 2.26
C VAL A 96 0.16 1.51 0.76
N ASP A 97 -0.78 0.75 0.26
CA ASP A 97 -1.00 0.56 -1.18
C ASP A 97 -2.09 1.52 -1.66
N MET A 98 -1.67 2.59 -2.31
CA MET A 98 -2.59 3.62 -2.85
C MET A 98 -2.91 3.41 -4.33
N ALA A 99 -2.66 2.24 -4.89
CA ALA A 99 -2.75 1.99 -6.33
C ALA A 99 -4.09 2.43 -6.95
N HIS A 100 -5.21 2.18 -6.28
CA HIS A 100 -6.54 2.54 -6.78
C HIS A 100 -6.88 4.02 -6.62
N ILE A 101 -6.27 4.70 -5.65
CA ILE A 101 -6.55 6.11 -5.33
C ILE A 101 -5.40 7.06 -5.64
N ALA A 102 -4.32 6.59 -6.27
CA ALA A 102 -3.11 7.40 -6.48
C ALA A 102 -3.39 8.69 -7.27
N GLY A 103 -4.30 8.65 -8.24
CA GLY A 103 -4.74 9.84 -8.97
C GLY A 103 -5.48 10.84 -8.06
N LEU A 104 -6.34 10.35 -7.17
CA LEU A 104 -7.04 11.19 -6.19
C LEU A 104 -6.07 11.81 -5.18
N VAL A 105 -5.07 11.04 -4.75
CA VAL A 105 -4.00 11.55 -3.87
C VAL A 105 -3.19 12.62 -4.58
N ALA A 106 -2.76 12.38 -5.82
CA ALA A 106 -1.99 13.33 -6.60
C ALA A 106 -2.74 14.64 -6.91
N SER A 107 -4.07 14.57 -7.04
CA SER A 107 -4.93 15.73 -7.28
C SER A 107 -5.41 16.43 -5.99
N GLY A 108 -5.12 15.86 -4.81
CA GLY A 108 -5.54 16.42 -3.53
C GLY A 108 -6.97 16.09 -3.10
N HIS A 109 -7.65 15.17 -3.79
CA HIS A 109 -9.01 14.71 -3.46
C HIS A 109 -9.06 13.61 -2.40
N HIS A 110 -7.93 13.02 -2.08
CA HIS A 110 -7.75 12.07 -0.98
C HIS A 110 -6.46 12.41 -0.23
N PRO A 111 -6.41 12.26 1.11
CA PRO A 111 -5.19 12.45 1.89
C PRO A 111 -4.04 11.59 1.36
N SER A 112 -2.82 12.15 1.40
CA SER A 112 -1.61 11.41 1.02
C SER A 112 -1.17 10.46 2.14
N PRO A 113 -0.84 9.20 1.86
CA PRO A 113 -0.26 8.29 2.82
C PRO A 113 1.24 8.55 3.09
N VAL A 114 1.91 9.25 2.17
CA VAL A 114 3.39 9.39 2.19
C VAL A 114 3.94 9.93 3.51
N PRO A 115 3.33 10.94 4.17
CA PRO A 115 3.83 11.41 5.46
C PRO A 115 3.69 10.44 6.63
N TYR A 116 2.88 9.40 6.48
CA TYR A 116 2.53 8.48 7.57
C TYR A 116 3.10 7.07 7.37
N ALA A 117 3.13 6.59 6.14
CA ALA A 117 3.57 5.24 5.84
C ALA A 117 5.09 5.12 5.88
N HIS A 118 5.61 4.01 6.41
CA HIS A 118 7.02 3.65 6.25
C HIS A 118 7.34 3.35 4.79
N VAL A 119 6.37 2.74 4.09
CA VAL A 119 6.46 2.46 2.65
C VAL A 119 5.11 2.70 2.00
N THR A 120 5.11 3.45 0.91
CA THR A 120 3.93 3.64 0.06
C THR A 120 4.15 2.95 -1.27
N THR A 121 3.19 2.13 -1.69
CA THR A 121 3.20 1.49 -3.01
C THR A 121 2.07 2.00 -3.89
N THR A 122 2.29 2.04 -5.18
CA THR A 122 1.24 2.30 -6.16
C THR A 122 1.54 1.63 -7.49
N THR A 123 0.51 1.39 -8.27
CA THR A 123 0.63 1.10 -9.70
C THR A 123 0.64 2.41 -10.49
N THR A 124 1.27 2.39 -11.66
CA THR A 124 1.27 3.54 -12.57
C THR A 124 0.16 3.50 -13.61
N HIS A 125 -0.51 2.37 -13.78
CA HIS A 125 -1.47 2.10 -14.87
C HIS A 125 -2.96 2.11 -14.47
N LYS A 126 -3.29 2.63 -13.29
CA LYS A 126 -4.68 2.82 -12.83
C LYS A 126 -5.04 4.31 -12.89
N THR A 127 -5.43 4.92 -11.78
CA THR A 127 -5.82 6.34 -11.74
C THR A 127 -4.70 7.32 -12.14
N LEU A 128 -3.42 6.92 -12.07
CA LEU A 128 -2.31 7.72 -12.62
C LEU A 128 -2.24 7.69 -14.15
N ARG A 129 -2.96 6.78 -14.83
CA ARG A 129 -3.05 6.69 -16.28
C ARG A 129 -1.70 6.58 -17.00
N GLY A 130 -0.74 5.89 -16.35
CA GLY A 130 0.59 5.64 -16.92
C GLY A 130 0.74 4.24 -17.52
N PRO A 131 1.95 3.85 -17.89
CA PRO A 131 2.26 2.51 -18.36
C PRO A 131 2.10 1.48 -17.25
N ARG A 132 1.96 0.22 -17.62
CA ARG A 132 1.93 -0.88 -16.65
C ARG A 132 3.25 -0.95 -15.88
N GLY A 133 3.14 -0.84 -14.56
CA GLY A 133 4.29 -0.85 -13.66
C GLY A 133 3.89 -0.44 -12.25
N GLY A 134 4.87 -0.37 -11.36
CA GLY A 134 4.70 0.06 -9.98
C GLY A 134 5.72 1.12 -9.57
N LEU A 135 5.43 1.77 -8.46
CA LEU A 135 6.33 2.65 -7.74
C LEU A 135 6.33 2.24 -6.27
N ILE A 136 7.47 2.36 -5.62
CA ILE A 136 7.64 2.19 -4.19
C ILE A 136 8.30 3.48 -3.67
N LEU A 137 7.71 4.08 -2.65
CA LEU A 137 8.14 5.35 -2.07
C LEU A 137 8.43 5.14 -0.59
N THR A 138 9.52 5.73 -0.11
CA THR A 138 9.88 5.80 1.32
C THR A 138 10.79 6.99 1.55
N ASP A 139 10.71 7.62 2.72
CA ASP A 139 11.62 8.67 3.17
C ASP A 139 12.76 8.12 4.06
N ASP A 140 12.73 6.83 4.39
CA ASP A 140 13.74 6.16 5.21
C ASP A 140 14.84 5.57 4.30
N GLU A 141 16.08 6.06 4.46
CA GLU A 141 17.22 5.62 3.65
C GLU A 141 17.58 4.14 3.84
N ASP A 142 17.41 3.58 5.03
CA ASP A 142 17.73 2.19 5.31
C ASP A 142 16.66 1.26 4.73
N ILE A 143 15.40 1.65 4.82
CA ILE A 143 14.31 0.97 4.12
C ILE A 143 14.52 1.05 2.61
N ALA A 144 14.92 2.22 2.07
CA ALA A 144 15.19 2.39 0.64
C ALA A 144 16.30 1.45 0.14
N LYS A 145 17.39 1.30 0.90
CA LYS A 145 18.49 0.35 0.55
C LYS A 145 17.98 -1.09 0.49
N LYS A 146 17.20 -1.52 1.48
CA LYS A 146 16.61 -2.86 1.54
C LYS A 146 15.64 -3.09 0.37
N LEU A 147 14.77 -2.12 0.08
CA LEU A 147 13.83 -2.19 -1.04
C LEU A 147 14.55 -2.31 -2.37
N ASN A 148 15.57 -1.49 -2.60
CA ASN A 148 16.38 -1.56 -3.81
C ASN A 148 17.02 -2.94 -3.98
N SER A 149 17.62 -3.50 -2.93
CA SER A 149 18.20 -4.84 -2.95
C SER A 149 17.15 -5.94 -3.17
N ALA A 150 15.96 -5.81 -2.57
CA ALA A 150 14.87 -6.76 -2.76
C ALA A 150 14.29 -6.72 -4.17
N VAL A 151 14.23 -5.55 -4.79
CA VAL A 151 13.81 -5.41 -6.19
C VAL A 151 14.89 -5.95 -7.12
N PHE A 152 16.11 -5.48 -7.00
CA PHE A 152 17.24 -5.95 -7.80
C PHE A 152 18.50 -6.15 -6.93
N PRO A 153 19.10 -7.32 -6.95
CA PRO A 153 18.81 -8.50 -7.78
C PRO A 153 17.79 -9.48 -7.17
N GLY A 154 17.11 -9.11 -6.06
CA GLY A 154 16.28 -10.05 -5.30
C GLY A 154 15.14 -10.71 -6.09
N LEU A 155 14.32 -9.92 -6.78
CA LEU A 155 13.12 -10.39 -7.46
C LEU A 155 13.09 -10.09 -8.96
N GLN A 156 13.81 -9.07 -9.42
CA GLN A 156 13.81 -8.60 -10.81
C GLN A 156 15.21 -8.59 -11.40
N GLY A 157 15.28 -8.52 -12.73
CA GLY A 157 16.50 -8.32 -13.51
C GLY A 157 16.53 -6.93 -14.16
N GLY A 158 17.02 -6.87 -15.40
CA GLY A 158 17.14 -5.62 -16.15
C GLY A 158 15.78 -4.91 -16.33
N PRO A 159 15.73 -3.60 -16.15
CA PRO A 159 14.49 -2.83 -16.25
C PRO A 159 14.02 -2.68 -17.69
N LEU A 160 12.71 -2.46 -17.86
CA LEU A 160 12.11 -2.13 -19.15
C LEU A 160 12.20 -0.60 -19.36
N GLU A 161 13.23 -0.14 -20.07
CA GLU A 161 13.53 1.29 -20.23
C GLU A 161 12.40 2.08 -20.88
N HIS A 162 11.68 1.47 -21.86
CA HIS A 162 10.50 2.11 -22.46
C HIS A 162 9.39 2.35 -21.45
N VAL A 163 9.23 1.47 -20.43
CA VAL A 163 8.27 1.68 -19.34
C VAL A 163 8.74 2.81 -18.43
N ILE A 164 10.04 2.92 -18.15
CA ILE A 164 10.61 4.01 -17.36
C ILE A 164 10.37 5.35 -18.06
N ALA A 165 10.66 5.45 -19.35
CA ALA A 165 10.40 6.64 -20.15
C ALA A 165 8.91 7.02 -20.15
N ALA A 166 8.02 6.04 -20.34
CA ALA A 166 6.59 6.26 -20.30
C ALA A 166 6.08 6.71 -18.93
N LYS A 167 6.67 6.21 -17.82
CA LYS A 167 6.37 6.71 -16.48
C LYS A 167 6.73 8.19 -16.32
N ALA A 168 7.89 8.61 -16.84
CA ALA A 168 8.31 10.02 -16.79
C ALA A 168 7.29 10.93 -17.50
N VAL A 169 6.79 10.52 -18.66
CA VAL A 169 5.74 11.26 -19.39
C VAL A 169 4.45 11.31 -18.57
N ALA A 170 3.97 10.17 -18.07
CA ALA A 170 2.73 10.09 -17.31
C ALA A 170 2.77 10.94 -16.01
N LEU A 171 3.91 10.92 -15.30
CA LEU A 171 4.09 11.71 -14.09
C LEU A 171 4.17 13.20 -14.41
N LYS A 172 4.82 13.59 -15.52
CA LYS A 172 4.83 14.99 -15.99
C LYS A 172 3.41 15.47 -16.30
N GLU A 173 2.63 14.66 -17.02
CA GLU A 173 1.23 14.97 -17.29
C GLU A 173 0.38 15.09 -16.02
N ALA A 174 0.67 14.26 -15.00
CA ALA A 174 -0.05 14.31 -13.72
C ALA A 174 0.22 15.62 -12.92
N LEU A 175 1.27 16.36 -13.24
CA LEU A 175 1.55 17.67 -12.66
C LEU A 175 0.75 18.80 -13.30
N ASP A 176 0.15 18.57 -14.48
CA ASP A 176 -0.63 19.58 -15.18
C ASP A 176 -1.90 19.95 -14.38
N PRO A 177 -2.12 21.26 -14.09
CA PRO A 177 -3.31 21.72 -13.38
C PRO A 177 -4.63 21.31 -14.06
N ASP A 178 -4.70 21.32 -15.37
CA ASP A 178 -5.92 20.98 -16.13
C ASP A 178 -6.26 19.49 -15.94
N ARG A 179 -5.27 18.63 -15.77
CA ARG A 179 -5.49 17.21 -15.53
C ARG A 179 -6.05 16.92 -14.14
N LYS A 180 -5.74 17.74 -13.15
CA LYS A 180 -6.29 17.61 -11.79
C LYS A 180 -7.79 17.82 -11.74
N SER A 181 -8.34 18.58 -12.68
CA SER A 181 -9.77 18.83 -12.78
C SER A 181 -10.56 17.67 -13.43
N VAL A 182 -9.89 16.71 -14.04
CA VAL A 182 -10.50 15.60 -14.81
C VAL A 182 -10.52 14.28 -14.02
N VAL A 183 -9.83 14.24 -12.88
CA VAL A 183 -9.82 13.10 -11.98
C VAL A 183 -10.89 13.27 -10.92
#